data_d3916cd1e27d3ac71ea3678d8d950517
#
_entry.id   d3916cd1e27d3ac71ea3678d8d950517
#
_cell.length_a   1.000
_cell.length_b   1.000
_cell.length_c   1.000
_cell.angle_alpha   90.00
_cell.angle_beta   90.00
_cell.angle_gamma   90.00
#
_symmetry.space_group_name_H-M   'P 1'
#
loop_
_entity.id
_entity.type
_entity.pdbx_description
1 polymer ?
#
loop_
_entity_poly.entity_id
_entity_poly.type
_entity_poly.pdbx_seq_one_letter_code
_entity_poly.pdbx_strand_id
1 'polypeptide(L)'
;MSASGGTKAIVAALAANLAIAVAKFVAFLFSGSSSMLAESVHSLADSGNQGLLLLGGKKAQREATPQHPFGYGRERYIYAFLVSIVLFSVGGMFAIYEGYEKIKHPHEIDHWYWPVGVLVFAIIAETFSFRTAIKESNPLRGKQSWKEFVRHAKAPELPVVLLEDLGALVGLILALGGVGLALLTGEGVWDGIGTLCIGVLLIVIALVLAVETKSLLLGEAAGIEDVQKIETSVVDGATVTGIIHMRTLHLGPEELLVAAKIAVRHDGTATEIATAIDAAESRIRQAVPIARVIYLEPDIYSEAEAAKGSDPHATPGGPAHPPAGH
;
A
#
# COMPACT_ATOMS: atom_id res chain seq x y z
N MET A 1 -0.50 -12.55 -10.36
CA MET A 1 -1.83 -11.89 -10.51
C MET A 1 -1.57 -10.46 -10.94
N SER A 2 -2.23 -10.01 -11.99
CA SER A 2 -1.85 -8.83 -12.76
C SER A 2 -2.04 -7.51 -12.01
N ALA A 3 -1.14 -6.54 -12.29
CA ALA A 3 -1.20 -5.12 -11.89
C ALA A 3 -2.54 -4.40 -12.22
N SER A 4 -3.46 -5.08 -12.89
CA SER A 4 -4.72 -4.50 -13.37
C SER A 4 -5.76 -4.21 -12.28
N GLY A 5 -5.76 -4.93 -11.15
CA GLY A 5 -6.75 -4.75 -10.08
C GLY A 5 -6.59 -3.41 -9.36
N GLY A 6 -5.37 -3.07 -8.95
CA GLY A 6 -5.10 -1.78 -8.31
C GLY A 6 -5.42 -0.59 -9.21
N THR A 7 -5.14 -0.68 -10.51
CA THR A 7 -5.41 0.40 -11.47
C THR A 7 -6.89 0.75 -11.58
N LYS A 8 -7.79 -0.24 -11.54
CA LYS A 8 -9.25 0.03 -11.61
C LYS A 8 -9.75 0.77 -10.38
N ALA A 9 -9.27 0.40 -9.19
CA ALA A 9 -9.62 1.10 -7.96
C ALA A 9 -9.12 2.56 -8.01
N ILE A 10 -7.86 2.77 -8.41
CA ILE A 10 -7.28 4.13 -8.55
C ILE A 10 -8.07 4.97 -9.56
N VAL A 11 -8.44 4.41 -10.72
CA VAL A 11 -9.21 5.14 -11.73
C VAL A 11 -10.62 5.46 -11.25
N ALA A 12 -11.26 4.56 -10.50
CA ALA A 12 -12.57 4.81 -9.90
C ALA A 12 -12.51 5.94 -8.86
N ALA A 13 -11.50 5.93 -7.98
CA ALA A 13 -11.26 7.00 -7.01
C ALA A 13 -10.96 8.34 -7.70
N LEU A 14 -10.09 8.34 -8.73
CA LEU A 14 -9.80 9.54 -9.52
C LEU A 14 -11.07 10.12 -10.15
N ALA A 15 -11.91 9.28 -10.75
CA ALA A 15 -13.17 9.74 -11.37
C ALA A 15 -14.15 10.29 -10.34
N ALA A 16 -14.29 9.66 -9.16
CA ALA A 16 -15.11 10.14 -8.06
C ALA A 16 -14.63 11.51 -7.57
N ASN A 17 -13.34 11.64 -7.24
CA ASN A 17 -12.74 12.88 -6.74
C ASN A 17 -12.83 14.04 -7.74
N LEU A 18 -12.61 13.79 -9.03
CA LEU A 18 -12.79 14.80 -10.07
C LEU A 18 -14.26 15.23 -10.19
N ALA A 19 -15.20 14.29 -10.12
CA ALA A 19 -16.64 14.63 -10.16
C ALA A 19 -17.04 15.46 -8.95
N ILE A 20 -16.54 15.13 -7.75
CA ILE A 20 -16.75 15.90 -6.52
C ILE A 20 -16.14 17.30 -6.64
N ALA A 21 -14.88 17.41 -7.14
CA ALA A 21 -14.22 18.70 -7.34
C ALA A 21 -15.03 19.60 -8.27
N VAL A 22 -15.52 19.07 -9.40
CA VAL A 22 -16.38 19.80 -10.33
C VAL A 22 -17.69 20.22 -9.67
N ALA A 23 -18.37 19.33 -8.92
CA ALA A 23 -19.62 19.67 -8.22
C ALA A 23 -19.42 20.80 -7.20
N LYS A 24 -18.32 20.76 -6.42
CA LYS A 24 -17.97 21.82 -5.45
C LYS A 24 -17.63 23.13 -6.17
N PHE A 25 -16.91 23.08 -7.28
CA PHE A 25 -16.60 24.27 -8.08
C PHE A 25 -17.87 24.91 -8.69
N VAL A 26 -18.78 24.09 -9.20
CA VAL A 26 -20.09 24.57 -9.69
C VAL A 26 -20.88 25.21 -8.55
N ALA A 27 -20.92 24.57 -7.38
CA ALA A 27 -21.56 25.15 -6.20
C ALA A 27 -20.95 26.51 -5.80
N PHE A 28 -19.62 26.66 -5.90
CA PHE A 28 -18.94 27.97 -5.73
C PHE A 28 -19.45 29.02 -6.72
N LEU A 29 -19.53 28.68 -8.02
CA LEU A 29 -19.97 29.63 -9.05
C LEU A 29 -21.40 30.18 -8.80
N PHE A 30 -22.29 29.36 -8.22
CA PHE A 30 -23.66 29.75 -7.94
C PHE A 30 -23.84 30.38 -6.55
N SER A 31 -23.07 29.99 -5.56
CA SER A 31 -23.17 30.48 -4.18
C SER A 31 -22.26 31.66 -3.86
N GLY A 32 -21.17 31.84 -4.64
CA GLY A 32 -20.06 32.76 -4.29
C GLY A 32 -19.27 32.36 -3.04
N SER A 33 -19.52 31.17 -2.49
CA SER A 33 -18.91 30.70 -1.24
C SER A 33 -17.44 30.37 -1.42
N SER A 34 -16.55 31.12 -0.77
CA SER A 34 -15.11 30.85 -0.75
C SER A 34 -14.79 29.46 -0.15
N SER A 35 -15.62 28.95 0.77
CA SER A 35 -15.49 27.62 1.33
C SER A 35 -15.69 26.54 0.24
N MET A 36 -16.67 26.69 -0.66
CA MET A 36 -16.87 25.75 -1.76
C MET A 36 -15.69 25.75 -2.74
N LEU A 37 -15.07 26.91 -2.98
CA LEU A 37 -13.85 26.99 -3.78
C LEU A 37 -12.68 26.25 -3.11
N ALA A 38 -12.43 26.51 -1.83
CA ALA A 38 -11.38 25.86 -1.06
C ALA A 38 -11.56 24.32 -1.05
N GLU A 39 -12.80 23.86 -0.85
CA GLU A 39 -13.11 22.43 -0.88
C GLU A 39 -12.99 21.82 -2.29
N SER A 40 -13.27 22.58 -3.35
CA SER A 40 -13.03 22.14 -4.72
C SER A 40 -11.53 21.92 -4.99
N VAL A 41 -10.70 22.87 -4.53
CA VAL A 41 -9.22 22.75 -4.62
C VAL A 41 -8.73 21.54 -3.83
N HIS A 42 -9.29 21.29 -2.65
CA HIS A 42 -8.95 20.10 -1.84
C HIS A 42 -9.29 18.79 -2.58
N SER A 43 -10.48 18.67 -3.13
CA SER A 43 -10.88 17.48 -3.91
C SER A 43 -10.04 17.30 -5.20
N LEU A 44 -9.51 18.40 -5.77
CA LEU A 44 -8.56 18.32 -6.86
C LEU A 44 -7.18 17.81 -6.38
N ALA A 45 -6.75 18.18 -5.17
CA ALA A 45 -5.53 17.65 -4.56
C ALA A 45 -5.65 16.14 -4.28
N ASP A 46 -6.83 15.67 -3.82
CA ASP A 46 -7.12 14.25 -3.63
C ASP A 46 -7.03 13.49 -4.98
N SER A 47 -7.54 14.11 -6.07
CA SER A 47 -7.32 13.57 -7.43
C SER A 47 -5.84 13.48 -7.80
N GLY A 48 -5.01 14.38 -7.28
CA GLY A 48 -3.55 14.35 -7.42
C GLY A 48 -2.91 13.10 -6.79
N ASN A 49 -3.45 12.64 -5.67
CA ASN A 49 -2.98 11.42 -4.99
C ASN A 49 -3.13 10.20 -5.90
N GLN A 50 -4.30 10.03 -6.54
CA GLN A 50 -4.52 8.95 -7.49
C GLN A 50 -3.62 9.09 -8.71
N GLY A 51 -3.36 10.32 -9.17
CA GLY A 51 -2.39 10.62 -10.22
C GLY A 51 -0.98 10.17 -9.85
N LEU A 52 -0.54 10.40 -8.61
CA LEU A 52 0.75 9.94 -8.10
C LEU A 52 0.85 8.41 -8.10
N LEU A 53 -0.20 7.70 -7.64
CA LEU A 53 -0.21 6.23 -7.67
C LEU A 53 -0.12 5.68 -9.10
N LEU A 54 -0.84 6.26 -10.06
CA LEU A 54 -0.76 5.86 -11.47
C LEU A 54 0.63 6.13 -12.05
N LEU A 55 1.25 7.26 -11.72
CA LEU A 55 2.62 7.60 -12.13
C LEU A 55 3.63 6.61 -11.53
N GLY A 56 3.50 6.26 -10.25
CA GLY A 56 4.33 5.26 -9.58
C GLY A 56 4.22 3.90 -10.27
N GLY A 57 3.01 3.44 -10.56
CA GLY A 57 2.76 2.22 -11.30
C GLY A 57 3.39 2.20 -12.69
N LYS A 58 3.29 3.32 -13.44
CA LYS A 58 3.90 3.46 -14.77
C LYS A 58 5.43 3.50 -14.71
N LYS A 59 6.00 4.22 -13.74
CA LYS A 59 7.46 4.31 -13.58
C LYS A 59 8.08 2.99 -13.14
N ALA A 60 7.39 2.22 -12.33
CA ALA A 60 7.84 0.91 -11.88
C ALA A 60 7.99 -0.12 -13.02
N GLN A 61 7.33 0.09 -14.15
CA GLN A 61 7.41 -0.79 -15.32
C GLN A 61 8.63 -0.52 -16.23
N ARG A 62 9.48 0.43 -15.86
CA ARG A 62 10.71 0.71 -16.61
C ARG A 62 11.68 -0.47 -16.52
N GLU A 63 12.36 -0.75 -17.63
CA GLU A 63 13.40 -1.75 -17.66
C GLU A 63 14.60 -1.38 -16.76
N ALA A 64 15.25 -2.40 -16.21
CA ALA A 64 16.47 -2.21 -15.44
C ALA A 64 17.55 -1.50 -16.25
N THR A 65 18.34 -0.66 -15.58
CA THR A 65 19.46 0.06 -16.18
C THR A 65 20.75 -0.24 -15.40
N PRO A 66 21.93 0.06 -15.94
CA PRO A 66 23.18 -0.10 -15.19
C PRO A 66 23.21 0.66 -13.85
N GLN A 67 22.46 1.77 -13.75
CA GLN A 67 22.35 2.56 -12.52
C GLN A 67 21.32 1.97 -11.56
N HIS A 68 20.30 1.27 -12.08
CA HIS A 68 19.25 0.59 -11.31
C HIS A 68 19.14 -0.87 -11.78
N PRO A 69 20.11 -1.72 -11.42
CA PRO A 69 20.22 -3.07 -11.96
C PRO A 69 19.08 -3.99 -11.51
N PHE A 70 18.40 -3.67 -10.41
CA PHE A 70 17.20 -4.37 -9.93
C PHE A 70 15.89 -3.72 -10.40
N GLY A 71 15.93 -2.86 -11.44
CA GLY A 71 14.73 -2.21 -11.96
C GLY A 71 14.19 -1.09 -11.08
N TYR A 72 12.94 -0.73 -11.36
CA TYR A 72 12.27 0.43 -10.76
C TYR A 72 11.02 0.03 -9.95
N GLY A 73 10.85 -1.24 -9.58
CA GLY A 73 9.68 -1.73 -8.87
C GLY A 73 9.33 -0.95 -7.59
N ARG A 74 10.35 -0.40 -6.90
CA ARG A 74 10.20 0.42 -5.68
C ARG A 74 9.58 1.81 -5.91
N GLU A 75 9.50 2.28 -7.15
CA GLU A 75 8.80 3.55 -7.47
C GLU A 75 7.35 3.51 -6.95
N ARG A 76 6.67 2.38 -6.98
CA ARG A 76 5.31 2.24 -6.41
C ARG A 76 5.28 2.56 -4.91
N TYR A 77 6.28 2.12 -4.16
CA TYR A 77 6.41 2.39 -2.72
C TYR A 77 6.71 3.87 -2.44
N ILE A 78 7.58 4.48 -3.26
CA ILE A 78 7.92 5.91 -3.15
C ILE A 78 6.67 6.76 -3.39
N TYR A 79 5.92 6.48 -4.45
CA TYR A 79 4.72 7.26 -4.76
C TYR A 79 3.61 7.06 -3.73
N ALA A 80 3.42 5.85 -3.20
CA ALA A 80 2.49 5.60 -2.10
C ALA A 80 2.90 6.35 -0.81
N PHE A 81 4.20 6.44 -0.52
CA PHE A 81 4.71 7.24 0.59
C PHE A 81 4.49 8.74 0.38
N LEU A 82 4.70 9.25 -0.84
CA LEU A 82 4.39 10.64 -1.19
C LEU A 82 2.90 10.96 -1.00
N VAL A 83 2.00 10.06 -1.38
CA VAL A 83 0.56 10.21 -1.12
C VAL A 83 0.28 10.34 0.38
N SER A 84 0.94 9.56 1.24
CA SER A 84 0.75 9.70 2.69
C SER A 84 1.20 11.05 3.22
N ILE A 85 2.26 11.65 2.66
CA ILE A 85 2.73 12.99 3.03
C ILE A 85 1.71 14.06 2.56
N VAL A 86 1.19 13.94 1.34
CA VAL A 86 0.19 14.88 0.82
C VAL A 86 -1.10 14.79 1.66
N LEU A 87 -1.55 13.58 1.97
CA LEU A 87 -2.73 13.36 2.82
C LEU A 87 -2.55 13.95 4.22
N PHE A 88 -1.34 13.82 4.80
CA PHE A 88 -1.02 14.42 6.09
C PHE A 88 -1.05 15.95 6.05
N SER A 89 -0.38 16.56 5.05
CA SER A 89 -0.19 18.01 5.00
C SER A 89 -1.41 18.74 4.43
N VAL A 90 -1.83 18.38 3.21
CA VAL A 90 -2.93 19.05 2.51
C VAL A 90 -4.29 18.56 3.00
N GLY A 91 -4.42 17.26 3.33
CA GLY A 91 -5.65 16.72 3.91
C GLY A 91 -5.78 17.07 5.40
N GLY A 92 -4.94 16.47 6.23
CA GLY A 92 -5.09 16.51 7.69
C GLY A 92 -4.78 17.86 8.32
N MET A 93 -3.58 18.39 8.11
CA MET A 93 -3.14 19.65 8.74
C MET A 93 -3.97 20.85 8.27
N PHE A 94 -4.31 20.89 6.98
CA PHE A 94 -5.16 21.95 6.45
C PHE A 94 -6.58 21.89 7.04
N ALA A 95 -7.18 20.69 7.15
CA ALA A 95 -8.50 20.52 7.79
C ALA A 95 -8.49 20.90 9.28
N ILE A 96 -7.39 20.62 10.02
CA ILE A 96 -7.24 21.10 11.40
C ILE A 96 -7.23 22.64 11.44
N TYR A 97 -6.46 23.28 10.57
CA TYR A 97 -6.40 24.73 10.49
C TYR A 97 -7.76 25.33 10.14
N GLU A 98 -8.42 24.82 9.11
CA GLU A 98 -9.75 25.28 8.68
C GLU A 98 -10.81 25.10 9.78
N GLY A 99 -10.83 23.93 10.44
CA GLY A 99 -11.75 23.67 11.55
C GLY A 99 -11.54 24.63 12.73
N TYR A 100 -10.27 24.93 13.05
CA TYR A 100 -9.94 25.91 14.08
C TYR A 100 -10.42 27.33 13.72
N GLU A 101 -10.22 27.77 12.48
CA GLU A 101 -10.71 29.07 11.99
C GLU A 101 -12.25 29.15 12.01
N LYS A 102 -12.95 28.09 11.58
CA LYS A 102 -14.43 28.02 11.65
C LYS A 102 -14.97 28.08 13.08
N ILE A 103 -14.23 27.55 14.07
CA ILE A 103 -14.63 27.65 15.49
C ILE A 103 -14.42 29.06 16.02
N LYS A 104 -13.29 29.71 15.66
CA LYS A 104 -13.01 31.10 16.09
C LYS A 104 -13.89 32.14 15.43
N HIS A 105 -14.21 31.92 14.18
CA HIS A 105 -14.99 32.83 13.35
C HIS A 105 -16.16 32.06 12.74
N PRO A 106 -17.16 31.66 13.57
CA PRO A 106 -18.30 30.90 13.08
C PRO A 106 -19.13 31.77 12.13
N HIS A 107 -19.38 31.23 10.94
CA HIS A 107 -20.24 31.85 9.95
C HIS A 107 -21.59 31.15 9.93
N GLU A 108 -22.68 31.92 9.73
CA GLU A 108 -23.98 31.34 9.44
C GLU A 108 -23.94 30.64 8.08
N ILE A 109 -24.59 29.48 7.98
CA ILE A 109 -24.64 28.72 6.74
C ILE A 109 -25.76 29.27 5.86
N ASP A 110 -25.43 30.27 5.06
CA ASP A 110 -26.31 30.78 4.03
C ASP A 110 -26.48 29.74 2.92
N HIS A 111 -27.70 29.67 2.36
CA HIS A 111 -28.00 28.76 1.25
C HIS A 111 -27.63 27.29 1.51
N TRP A 112 -27.95 26.77 2.71
CA TRP A 112 -27.62 25.42 3.22
C TRP A 112 -27.89 24.27 2.24
N TYR A 113 -28.82 24.43 1.29
CA TYR A 113 -29.14 23.41 0.30
C TYR A 113 -27.99 23.10 -0.67
N TRP A 114 -27.08 24.06 -0.92
CA TRP A 114 -25.88 23.81 -1.74
C TRP A 114 -24.88 22.88 -1.06
N PRO A 115 -24.35 23.20 0.15
CA PRO A 115 -23.41 22.30 0.83
C PRO A 115 -24.04 20.93 1.12
N VAL A 116 -25.30 20.85 1.54
CA VAL A 116 -25.95 19.56 1.78
C VAL A 116 -26.11 18.76 0.48
N GLY A 117 -26.51 19.38 -0.62
CA GLY A 117 -26.64 18.73 -1.92
C GLY A 117 -25.29 18.17 -2.42
N VAL A 118 -24.22 18.94 -2.29
CA VAL A 118 -22.85 18.52 -2.66
C VAL A 118 -22.36 17.39 -1.75
N LEU A 119 -22.59 17.45 -0.43
CA LEU A 119 -22.20 16.38 0.49
C LEU A 119 -22.92 15.06 0.18
N VAL A 120 -24.22 15.11 -0.10
CA VAL A 120 -24.98 13.91 -0.50
C VAL A 120 -24.46 13.34 -1.80
N PHE A 121 -24.21 14.18 -2.82
CA PHE A 121 -23.60 13.74 -4.06
C PHE A 121 -22.21 13.10 -3.84
N ALA A 122 -21.36 13.74 -3.02
CA ALA A 122 -20.04 13.23 -2.69
C ALA A 122 -20.10 11.88 -1.97
N ILE A 123 -21.02 11.69 -1.01
CA ILE A 123 -21.23 10.41 -0.32
C ILE A 123 -21.60 9.31 -1.33
N ILE A 124 -22.43 9.60 -2.31
CA ILE A 124 -22.81 8.63 -3.34
C ILE A 124 -21.59 8.28 -4.21
N ALA A 125 -20.84 9.28 -4.68
CA ALA A 125 -19.65 9.07 -5.52
C ALA A 125 -18.57 8.28 -4.78
N GLU A 126 -18.25 8.66 -3.52
CA GLU A 126 -17.26 7.96 -2.69
C GLU A 126 -17.71 6.55 -2.32
N THR A 127 -18.99 6.33 -2.07
CA THR A 127 -19.52 4.97 -1.82
C THR A 127 -19.28 4.07 -3.04
N PHE A 128 -19.41 4.60 -4.24
CA PHE A 128 -19.15 3.84 -5.46
C PHE A 128 -17.65 3.52 -5.61
N SER A 129 -16.77 4.51 -5.37
CA SER A 129 -15.31 4.32 -5.35
C SER A 129 -14.90 3.28 -4.32
N PHE A 130 -15.32 3.45 -3.08
CA PHE A 130 -15.01 2.54 -1.97
C PHE A 130 -15.46 1.10 -2.22
N ARG A 131 -16.67 0.91 -2.79
CA ARG A 131 -17.14 -0.43 -3.20
C ARG A 131 -16.24 -1.04 -4.27
N THR A 132 -15.73 -0.24 -5.20
CA THR A 132 -14.79 -0.69 -6.22
C THR A 132 -13.46 -1.09 -5.59
N ALA A 133 -12.92 -0.28 -4.67
CA ALA A 133 -11.71 -0.60 -3.91
C ALA A 133 -11.85 -1.91 -3.12
N ILE A 134 -12.98 -2.12 -2.42
CA ILE A 134 -13.29 -3.37 -1.71
C ILE A 134 -13.33 -4.55 -2.69
N LYS A 135 -14.00 -4.40 -3.83
CA LYS A 135 -14.14 -5.48 -4.83
C LYS A 135 -12.79 -5.89 -5.40
N GLU A 136 -11.92 -4.93 -5.70
CA GLU A 136 -10.59 -5.20 -6.23
C GLU A 136 -9.62 -5.73 -5.14
N SER A 137 -9.84 -5.37 -3.88
CA SER A 137 -9.03 -5.85 -2.75
C SER A 137 -9.38 -7.27 -2.31
N ASN A 138 -10.66 -7.69 -2.39
CA ASN A 138 -11.13 -8.97 -1.88
C ASN A 138 -10.37 -10.20 -2.43
N PRO A 139 -10.05 -10.32 -3.73
CA PRO A 139 -9.29 -11.44 -4.27
C PRO A 139 -7.87 -11.54 -3.71
N LEU A 140 -7.25 -10.39 -3.41
CA LEU A 140 -5.90 -10.32 -2.86
C LEU A 140 -5.88 -10.52 -1.34
N ARG A 141 -6.90 -10.01 -0.66
CA ARG A 141 -7.08 -10.18 0.78
C ARG A 141 -7.32 -11.65 1.16
N GLY A 142 -8.06 -12.39 0.34
CA GLY A 142 -8.42 -13.78 0.63
C GLY A 142 -9.17 -13.90 1.96
N LYS A 143 -8.62 -14.69 2.90
CA LYS A 143 -9.19 -14.93 4.24
C LYS A 143 -8.66 -13.98 5.32
N GLN A 144 -7.70 -13.10 4.99
CA GLN A 144 -7.13 -12.14 5.94
C GLN A 144 -8.17 -11.13 6.40
N SER A 145 -8.03 -10.62 7.63
CA SER A 145 -8.78 -9.45 8.08
C SER A 145 -8.37 -8.19 7.32
N TRP A 146 -9.21 -7.16 7.30
CA TRP A 146 -8.86 -5.88 6.65
C TRP A 146 -7.61 -5.24 7.26
N LYS A 147 -7.43 -5.35 8.58
CA LYS A 147 -6.24 -4.86 9.28
C LYS A 147 -4.98 -5.60 8.82
N GLU A 148 -5.03 -6.93 8.73
CA GLU A 148 -3.93 -7.74 8.23
C GLU A 148 -3.62 -7.44 6.77
N PHE A 149 -4.66 -7.28 5.94
CA PHE A 149 -4.49 -6.91 4.53
C PHE A 149 -3.74 -5.58 4.39
N VAL A 150 -4.15 -4.53 5.11
CA VAL A 150 -3.49 -3.22 5.07
C VAL A 150 -2.03 -3.33 5.50
N ARG A 151 -1.73 -4.14 6.55
CA ARG A 151 -0.36 -4.27 7.10
C ARG A 151 0.58 -5.16 6.30
N HIS A 152 0.06 -6.12 5.55
CA HIS A 152 0.88 -7.12 4.87
C HIS A 152 0.80 -7.06 3.34
N ALA A 153 0.01 -6.16 2.79
CA ALA A 153 -0.10 -5.99 1.34
C ALA A 153 1.22 -5.49 0.74
N LYS A 154 1.77 -6.27 -0.18
CA LYS A 154 3.02 -5.90 -0.89
C LYS A 154 2.77 -4.92 -2.05
N ALA A 155 1.51 -4.76 -2.48
CA ALA A 155 1.07 -3.75 -3.43
C ALA A 155 0.36 -2.62 -2.67
N PRO A 156 0.99 -1.46 -2.46
CA PRO A 156 0.49 -0.41 -1.55
C PRO A 156 -0.73 0.32 -2.09
N GLU A 157 -1.01 0.26 -3.39
CA GLU A 157 -2.04 1.07 -4.02
C GLU A 157 -3.45 0.77 -3.50
N LEU A 158 -3.78 -0.52 -3.33
CA LEU A 158 -5.10 -0.90 -2.85
C LEU A 158 -5.34 -0.53 -1.39
N PRO A 159 -4.41 -0.79 -0.44
CA PRO A 159 -4.51 -0.25 0.92
C PRO A 159 -4.62 1.27 0.97
N VAL A 160 -3.86 1.99 0.13
CA VAL A 160 -3.90 3.46 0.09
C VAL A 160 -5.29 3.93 -0.34
N VAL A 161 -5.79 3.48 -1.50
CA VAL A 161 -7.13 3.88 -2.00
C VAL A 161 -8.23 3.46 -1.03
N LEU A 162 -8.14 2.26 -0.46
CA LEU A 162 -9.14 1.76 0.49
C LEU A 162 -9.24 2.63 1.75
N LEU A 163 -8.11 3.03 2.33
CA LEU A 163 -8.09 3.88 3.54
C LEU A 163 -8.44 5.32 3.22
N GLU A 164 -8.04 5.84 2.05
CA GLU A 164 -8.38 7.17 1.58
C GLU A 164 -9.90 7.28 1.35
N ASP A 165 -10.51 6.37 0.59
CA ASP A 165 -11.96 6.34 0.33
C ASP A 165 -12.76 6.14 1.63
N LEU A 166 -12.30 5.27 2.56
CA LEU A 166 -12.92 5.11 3.87
C LEU A 166 -12.86 6.40 4.67
N GLY A 167 -11.72 7.07 4.68
CA GLY A 167 -11.51 8.35 5.34
C GLY A 167 -12.41 9.44 4.76
N ALA A 168 -12.52 9.49 3.44
CA ALA A 168 -13.39 10.41 2.73
C ALA A 168 -14.88 10.19 3.10
N LEU A 169 -15.36 8.93 3.08
CA LEU A 169 -16.73 8.60 3.47
C LEU A 169 -17.04 8.98 4.92
N VAL A 170 -16.18 8.60 5.86
CA VAL A 170 -16.35 8.96 7.27
C VAL A 170 -16.30 10.48 7.45
N GLY A 171 -15.36 11.14 6.76
CA GLY A 171 -15.24 12.59 6.74
C GLY A 171 -16.49 13.29 6.24
N LEU A 172 -17.08 12.83 5.13
CA LEU A 172 -18.32 13.36 4.58
C LEU A 172 -19.51 13.18 5.53
N ILE A 173 -19.58 12.05 6.25
CA ILE A 173 -20.62 11.83 7.28
C ILE A 173 -20.43 12.82 8.44
N LEU A 174 -19.19 13.04 8.89
CA LEU A 174 -18.87 14.02 9.94
C LEU A 174 -19.19 15.44 9.48
N ALA A 175 -18.87 15.80 8.23
CA ALA A 175 -19.23 17.09 7.66
C ALA A 175 -20.75 17.29 7.61
N LEU A 176 -21.48 16.29 7.13
CA LEU A 176 -22.95 16.36 7.09
C LEU A 176 -23.55 16.47 8.50
N GLY A 177 -22.98 15.77 9.48
CA GLY A 177 -23.35 15.87 10.90
C GLY A 177 -23.07 17.27 11.46
N GLY A 178 -21.90 17.84 11.19
CA GLY A 178 -21.51 19.20 11.61
C GLY A 178 -22.43 20.25 11.03
N VAL A 179 -22.66 20.22 9.71
CA VAL A 179 -23.60 21.13 9.03
C VAL A 179 -25.03 20.94 9.57
N GLY A 180 -25.48 19.69 9.74
CA GLY A 180 -26.82 19.40 10.29
C GLY A 180 -27.02 19.96 11.70
N LEU A 181 -26.04 19.79 12.59
CA LEU A 181 -26.07 20.35 13.94
C LEU A 181 -26.02 21.87 13.92
N ALA A 182 -25.20 22.48 13.07
CA ALA A 182 -25.12 23.93 12.91
C ALA A 182 -26.48 24.50 12.47
N LEU A 183 -27.17 23.86 11.55
CA LEU A 183 -28.53 24.27 11.11
C LEU A 183 -29.59 24.09 12.20
N LEU A 184 -29.50 23.02 13.01
CA LEU A 184 -30.49 22.76 14.08
C LEU A 184 -30.30 23.68 15.29
N THR A 185 -29.06 24.03 15.63
CA THR A 185 -28.72 24.86 16.80
C THR A 185 -28.63 26.35 16.48
N GLY A 186 -28.44 26.70 15.20
CA GLY A 186 -28.09 28.04 14.79
C GLY A 186 -26.64 28.46 15.07
N GLU A 187 -25.78 27.51 15.47
CA GLU A 187 -24.41 27.76 15.87
C GLU A 187 -23.43 27.15 14.84
N GLY A 188 -22.71 27.98 14.06
CA GLY A 188 -21.72 27.58 13.08
C GLY A 188 -20.51 26.83 13.64
N VAL A 189 -20.32 26.83 14.97
CA VAL A 189 -19.22 26.13 15.66
C VAL A 189 -19.24 24.63 15.38
N TRP A 190 -20.42 24.02 15.19
CA TRP A 190 -20.55 22.59 14.92
C TRP A 190 -19.94 22.14 13.59
N ASP A 191 -19.98 23.00 12.56
CA ASP A 191 -19.30 22.76 11.29
C ASP A 191 -17.76 22.74 11.50
N GLY A 192 -17.25 23.68 12.30
CA GLY A 192 -15.83 23.72 12.68
C GLY A 192 -15.38 22.48 13.46
N ILE A 193 -16.19 21.98 14.40
CA ILE A 193 -15.91 20.76 15.16
C ILE A 193 -15.88 19.54 14.21
N GLY A 194 -16.85 19.44 13.29
CA GLY A 194 -16.88 18.40 12.26
C GLY A 194 -15.60 18.41 11.42
N THR A 195 -15.17 19.59 10.97
CA THR A 195 -13.93 19.77 10.18
C THR A 195 -12.68 19.40 10.97
N LEU A 196 -12.59 19.72 12.27
CA LEU A 196 -11.49 19.25 13.14
C LEU A 196 -11.46 17.74 13.26
N CYS A 197 -12.60 17.09 13.45
CA CYS A 197 -12.68 15.63 13.52
C CYS A 197 -12.19 14.97 12.22
N ILE A 198 -12.54 15.56 11.06
CA ILE A 198 -12.03 15.12 9.75
C ILE A 198 -10.51 15.25 9.70
N GLY A 199 -9.95 16.39 10.11
CA GLY A 199 -8.52 16.61 10.12
C GLY A 199 -7.76 15.57 10.95
N VAL A 200 -8.27 15.26 12.17
CA VAL A 200 -7.70 14.22 13.03
C VAL A 200 -7.77 12.84 12.35
N LEU A 201 -8.92 12.49 11.76
CA LEU A 201 -9.11 11.23 11.04
C LEU A 201 -8.08 11.08 9.90
N LEU A 202 -7.92 12.11 9.07
CA LEU A 202 -6.98 12.10 7.95
C LEU A 202 -5.53 11.99 8.41
N ILE A 203 -5.15 12.67 9.50
CA ILE A 203 -3.81 12.52 10.10
C ILE A 203 -3.57 11.08 10.54
N VAL A 204 -4.53 10.45 11.21
CA VAL A 204 -4.40 9.05 11.64
C VAL A 204 -4.22 8.12 10.44
N ILE A 205 -5.03 8.28 9.39
CA ILE A 205 -4.91 7.48 8.16
C ILE A 205 -3.54 7.71 7.52
N ALA A 206 -3.11 8.96 7.37
CA ALA A 206 -1.82 9.32 6.78
C ALA A 206 -0.64 8.71 7.55
N LEU A 207 -0.68 8.71 8.88
CA LEU A 207 0.35 8.08 9.71
C LEU A 207 0.38 6.56 9.54
N VAL A 208 -0.78 5.90 9.47
CA VAL A 208 -0.85 4.45 9.18
C VAL A 208 -0.21 4.16 7.81
N LEU A 209 -0.62 4.89 6.76
CA LEU A 209 -0.07 4.72 5.42
C LEU A 209 1.43 5.02 5.36
N ALA A 210 1.90 6.05 6.06
CA ALA A 210 3.32 6.39 6.10
C ALA A 210 4.17 5.29 6.76
N VAL A 211 3.67 4.68 7.85
CA VAL A 211 4.36 3.58 8.53
C VAL A 211 4.44 2.34 7.63
N GLU A 212 3.33 1.94 7.02
CA GLU A 212 3.29 0.76 6.16
C GLU A 212 4.13 0.96 4.89
N THR A 213 4.01 2.09 4.22
CA THR A 213 4.79 2.36 3.00
C THR A 213 6.28 2.55 3.28
N LYS A 214 6.64 3.12 4.46
CA LYS A 214 8.04 3.17 4.92
C LYS A 214 8.63 1.76 5.07
N SER A 215 7.88 0.82 5.65
CA SER A 215 8.33 -0.57 5.81
C SER A 215 8.65 -1.20 4.45
N LEU A 216 7.76 -1.03 3.48
CA LEU A 216 7.98 -1.48 2.10
C LEU A 216 9.19 -0.83 1.43
N LEU A 217 9.44 0.46 1.70
CA LEU A 217 10.61 1.18 1.17
C LEU A 217 11.93 0.65 1.75
N LEU A 218 11.96 0.32 3.04
CA LEU A 218 13.12 -0.31 3.68
C LEU A 218 13.38 -1.70 3.10
N GLY A 219 12.33 -2.39 2.71
CA GLY A 219 12.34 -3.73 2.13
C GLY A 219 11.80 -4.76 3.09
N GLU A 220 10.75 -5.42 2.67
CA GLU A 220 10.12 -6.50 3.42
C GLU A 220 10.45 -7.85 2.84
N ALA A 221 10.51 -8.85 3.70
CA ALA A 221 10.69 -10.24 3.31
C ALA A 221 9.43 -10.80 2.60
N ALA A 222 9.59 -11.92 1.91
CA ALA A 222 8.49 -12.70 1.37
C ALA A 222 7.51 -13.13 2.46
N GLY A 223 6.24 -13.31 2.10
CA GLY A 223 5.25 -13.89 2.99
C GLY A 223 5.60 -15.33 3.38
N ILE A 224 5.13 -15.78 4.54
CA ILE A 224 5.44 -17.11 5.08
C ILE A 224 5.11 -18.23 4.09
N GLU A 225 3.99 -18.13 3.36
CA GLU A 225 3.60 -19.12 2.36
C GLU A 225 4.58 -19.20 1.19
N ASP A 226 5.10 -18.06 0.72
CA ASP A 226 6.08 -18.01 -0.37
C ASP A 226 7.45 -18.49 0.11
N VAL A 227 7.86 -18.17 1.34
CA VAL A 227 9.07 -18.71 1.97
C VAL A 227 9.02 -20.24 1.99
N GLN A 228 7.91 -20.83 2.48
CA GLN A 228 7.75 -22.29 2.52
C GLN A 228 7.78 -22.96 1.13
N LYS A 229 7.16 -22.30 0.13
CA LYS A 229 7.21 -22.79 -1.26
C LYS A 229 8.63 -22.76 -1.81
N ILE A 230 9.40 -21.69 -1.53
CA ILE A 230 10.78 -21.56 -1.95
C ILE A 230 11.62 -22.65 -1.27
N GLU A 231 11.52 -22.81 0.05
CA GLU A 231 12.25 -23.83 0.82
C GLU A 231 12.02 -25.24 0.27
N THR A 232 10.75 -25.58 0.01
CA THR A 232 10.39 -26.90 -0.56
C THR A 232 10.90 -27.06 -2.00
N SER A 233 10.99 -25.98 -2.77
CA SER A 233 11.43 -26.02 -4.17
C SER A 233 12.95 -26.09 -4.33
N VAL A 234 13.72 -25.59 -3.38
CA VAL A 234 15.19 -25.58 -3.41
C VAL A 234 15.75 -27.00 -3.26
N VAL A 235 15.24 -27.77 -2.30
CA VAL A 235 15.77 -29.08 -1.95
C VAL A 235 15.30 -30.14 -2.98
N ASP A 236 16.25 -30.92 -3.51
CA ASP A 236 15.97 -32.05 -4.41
C ASP A 236 16.22 -33.42 -3.76
N GLY A 237 16.83 -33.42 -2.59
CA GLY A 237 17.16 -34.63 -1.83
C GLY A 237 18.32 -35.44 -2.42
N ALA A 238 18.91 -35.02 -3.54
CA ALA A 238 20.00 -35.68 -4.23
C ALA A 238 21.30 -34.85 -4.19
N THR A 239 21.31 -33.70 -4.86
CA THR A 239 22.47 -32.81 -4.92
C THR A 239 22.33 -31.64 -3.94
N VAL A 240 21.14 -31.05 -3.85
CA VAL A 240 20.83 -30.01 -2.87
C VAL A 240 20.12 -30.67 -1.69
N THR A 241 20.81 -30.77 -0.56
CA THR A 241 20.35 -31.50 0.62
C THR A 241 19.59 -30.62 1.63
N GLY A 242 19.77 -29.30 1.56
CA GLY A 242 19.09 -28.37 2.48
C GLY A 242 19.39 -26.92 2.21
N ILE A 243 18.78 -26.06 3.01
CA ILE A 243 19.07 -24.62 3.05
C ILE A 243 19.81 -24.32 4.34
N ILE A 244 20.97 -23.67 4.23
CA ILE A 244 21.76 -23.24 5.39
C ILE A 244 21.16 -21.95 5.96
N HIS A 245 20.94 -20.95 5.10
CA HIS A 245 20.16 -19.76 5.42
C HIS A 245 19.56 -19.16 4.14
N MET A 246 18.49 -18.40 4.30
CA MET A 246 17.84 -17.70 3.20
C MET A 246 17.41 -16.32 3.65
N ARG A 247 17.54 -15.35 2.74
CA ARG A 247 16.98 -14.00 2.87
C ARG A 247 16.18 -13.69 1.62
N THR A 248 15.04 -13.08 1.81
CA THR A 248 14.19 -12.62 0.72
C THR A 248 13.91 -11.13 0.87
N LEU A 249 13.72 -10.43 -0.26
CA LEU A 249 13.49 -8.99 -0.27
C LEU A 249 12.57 -8.63 -1.43
N HIS A 250 11.46 -7.96 -1.15
CA HIS A 250 10.64 -7.37 -2.18
C HIS A 250 11.36 -6.18 -2.83
N LEU A 251 11.66 -6.29 -4.11
CA LEU A 251 12.19 -5.22 -4.97
C LEU A 251 11.05 -4.36 -5.55
N GLY A 252 9.87 -4.90 -5.52
CA GLY A 252 8.60 -4.31 -5.90
C GLY A 252 7.47 -5.28 -5.61
N PRO A 253 6.20 -4.91 -5.83
CA PRO A 253 5.06 -5.79 -5.53
C PRO A 253 5.08 -7.12 -6.31
N GLU A 254 5.64 -7.11 -7.51
CA GLU A 254 5.68 -8.27 -8.42
C GLU A 254 7.10 -8.80 -8.63
N GLU A 255 8.04 -8.41 -7.77
CA GLU A 255 9.44 -8.78 -7.89
C GLU A 255 10.05 -9.06 -6.52
N LEU A 256 10.52 -10.29 -6.35
CA LEU A 256 11.16 -10.81 -5.15
C LEU A 256 12.59 -11.22 -5.46
N LEU A 257 13.51 -10.73 -4.64
CA LEU A 257 14.87 -11.24 -4.54
C LEU A 257 14.89 -12.41 -3.56
N VAL A 258 15.51 -13.51 -3.97
CA VAL A 258 15.81 -14.67 -3.15
C VAL A 258 17.33 -14.85 -3.13
N ALA A 259 17.93 -14.78 -1.96
CA ALA A 259 19.33 -15.07 -1.75
C ALA A 259 19.45 -16.17 -0.69
N ALA A 260 19.95 -17.33 -1.08
CA ALA A 260 20.06 -18.49 -0.20
C ALA A 260 21.42 -19.16 -0.29
N LYS A 261 21.95 -19.53 0.86
CA LYS A 261 23.07 -20.45 0.97
C LYS A 261 22.50 -21.86 1.11
N ILE A 262 22.86 -22.74 0.16
CA ILE A 262 22.30 -24.08 0.04
C ILE A 262 23.36 -25.14 0.36
N ALA A 263 22.96 -26.16 1.10
CA ALA A 263 23.81 -27.31 1.37
C ALA A 263 23.83 -28.24 0.16
N VAL A 264 25.05 -28.52 -0.36
CA VAL A 264 25.24 -29.47 -1.44
C VAL A 264 26.03 -30.68 -0.96
N ARG A 265 25.91 -31.77 -1.71
CA ARG A 265 26.68 -32.99 -1.43
C ARG A 265 28.18 -32.73 -1.50
N HIS A 266 28.92 -33.34 -0.57
CA HIS A 266 30.37 -33.20 -0.46
C HIS A 266 31.16 -33.77 -1.67
N ASP A 267 30.63 -34.80 -2.33
CA ASP A 267 31.26 -35.51 -3.46
C ASP A 267 30.76 -35.08 -4.84
N GLY A 268 29.93 -33.99 -4.89
CA GLY A 268 29.39 -33.49 -6.15
C GLY A 268 30.46 -32.78 -7.00
N THR A 269 30.42 -33.03 -8.30
CA THR A 269 31.24 -32.29 -9.27
C THR A 269 30.67 -30.86 -9.49
N ALA A 270 31.52 -29.93 -9.90
CA ALA A 270 31.10 -28.56 -10.20
C ALA A 270 29.95 -28.52 -11.24
N THR A 271 29.95 -29.42 -12.23
CA THR A 271 28.87 -29.52 -13.24
C THR A 271 27.56 -29.98 -12.66
N GLU A 272 27.61 -30.99 -11.78
CA GLU A 272 26.39 -31.46 -11.09
C GLU A 272 25.79 -30.39 -10.20
N ILE A 273 26.63 -29.67 -9.45
CA ILE A 273 26.20 -28.56 -8.59
C ILE A 273 25.55 -27.43 -9.43
N ALA A 274 26.20 -27.00 -10.53
CA ALA A 274 25.64 -25.99 -11.41
C ALA A 274 24.30 -26.39 -11.99
N THR A 275 24.17 -27.64 -12.48
CA THR A 275 22.92 -28.17 -13.01
C THR A 275 21.82 -28.23 -11.95
N ALA A 276 22.18 -28.59 -10.72
CA ALA A 276 21.22 -28.63 -9.61
C ALA A 276 20.74 -27.23 -9.20
N ILE A 277 21.63 -26.22 -9.24
CA ILE A 277 21.27 -24.81 -9.02
C ILE A 277 20.29 -24.33 -10.07
N ASP A 278 20.57 -24.52 -11.37
CA ASP A 278 19.67 -24.14 -12.47
C ASP A 278 18.29 -24.79 -12.34
N ALA A 279 18.27 -26.08 -11.98
CA ALA A 279 17.03 -26.81 -11.73
C ALA A 279 16.25 -26.26 -10.51
N ALA A 280 16.96 -25.94 -9.42
CA ALA A 280 16.37 -25.32 -8.23
C ALA A 280 15.76 -23.95 -8.53
N GLU A 281 16.49 -23.08 -9.25
CA GLU A 281 15.97 -21.79 -9.70
C GLU A 281 14.71 -21.94 -10.55
N SER A 282 14.69 -22.90 -11.46
CA SER A 282 13.49 -23.17 -12.28
C SER A 282 12.29 -23.58 -11.43
N ARG A 283 12.49 -24.47 -10.43
CA ARG A 283 11.43 -24.88 -9.51
C ARG A 283 10.93 -23.72 -8.67
N ILE A 284 11.83 -22.86 -8.15
CA ILE A 284 11.45 -21.66 -7.38
C ILE A 284 10.60 -20.73 -8.24
N ARG A 285 11.02 -20.43 -9.48
CA ARG A 285 10.23 -19.55 -10.40
C ARG A 285 8.86 -20.12 -10.72
N GLN A 286 8.72 -21.44 -10.80
CA GLN A 286 7.41 -22.10 -11.01
C GLN A 286 6.53 -22.02 -9.76
N ALA A 287 7.09 -22.22 -8.56
CA ALA A 287 6.34 -22.21 -7.31
C ALA A 287 5.98 -20.79 -6.85
N VAL A 288 6.88 -19.81 -7.09
CA VAL A 288 6.74 -18.41 -6.70
C VAL A 288 7.13 -17.51 -7.89
N PRO A 289 6.20 -17.22 -8.81
CA PRO A 289 6.49 -16.49 -10.06
C PRO A 289 7.05 -15.07 -9.89
N ILE A 290 6.86 -14.46 -8.71
CA ILE A 290 7.45 -13.16 -8.38
C ILE A 290 8.94 -13.27 -7.99
N ALA A 291 9.47 -14.45 -7.72
CA ALA A 291 10.89 -14.68 -7.44
C ALA A 291 11.71 -14.59 -8.74
N ARG A 292 11.95 -13.38 -9.21
CA ARG A 292 12.63 -13.13 -10.49
C ARG A 292 14.15 -13.08 -10.34
N VAL A 293 14.64 -12.55 -9.25
CA VAL A 293 16.06 -12.44 -8.95
C VAL A 293 16.42 -13.50 -7.91
N ILE A 294 17.19 -14.50 -8.31
CA ILE A 294 17.53 -15.64 -7.45
C ILE A 294 19.07 -15.79 -7.47
N TYR A 295 19.65 -15.86 -6.28
CA TYR A 295 21.05 -16.17 -6.07
C TYR A 295 21.14 -17.35 -5.10
N LEU A 296 21.68 -18.47 -5.57
CA LEU A 296 21.92 -19.65 -4.74
C LEU A 296 23.44 -19.87 -4.61
N GLU A 297 23.95 -19.73 -3.40
CA GLU A 297 25.35 -19.97 -3.05
C GLU A 297 25.51 -21.41 -2.55
N PRO A 298 26.20 -22.29 -3.27
CA PRO A 298 26.44 -23.66 -2.79
C PRO A 298 27.51 -23.68 -1.70
N ASP A 299 27.28 -24.47 -0.64
CA ASP A 299 28.22 -24.72 0.42
C ASP A 299 28.07 -26.15 0.97
N ILE A 300 29.04 -26.60 1.73
CA ILE A 300 28.97 -27.86 2.44
C ILE A 300 28.42 -27.57 3.84
N TYR A 301 27.37 -28.29 4.22
CA TYR A 301 26.73 -28.06 5.51
C TYR A 301 27.73 -28.23 6.66
N SER A 302 27.83 -27.23 7.53
CA SER A 302 28.51 -27.31 8.82
C SER A 302 27.66 -26.58 9.88
N GLU A 303 27.63 -27.13 11.09
CA GLU A 303 26.90 -26.48 12.21
C GLU A 303 27.43 -25.07 12.51
N ALA A 304 28.75 -24.86 12.33
CA ALA A 304 29.39 -23.56 12.53
C ALA A 304 28.94 -22.51 11.51
N GLU A 305 28.69 -22.89 10.25
CA GLU A 305 28.16 -22.01 9.21
C GLU A 305 26.66 -21.74 9.39
N ALA A 306 25.89 -22.76 9.74
CA ALA A 306 24.48 -22.61 10.08
C ALA A 306 24.25 -21.64 11.25
N ALA A 307 25.11 -21.70 12.27
CA ALA A 307 25.10 -20.81 13.42
C ALA A 307 25.43 -19.35 13.05
N LYS A 308 26.33 -19.10 12.08
CA LYS A 308 26.65 -17.75 11.59
C LYS A 308 25.49 -17.13 10.78
N GLY A 309 24.71 -17.96 10.09
CA GLY A 309 23.52 -17.53 9.34
C GLY A 309 22.29 -17.28 10.19
N SER A 310 22.26 -17.79 11.42
CA SER A 310 21.20 -17.56 12.41
C SER A 310 21.42 -16.21 13.13
N ASP A 311 21.32 -15.11 12.39
CA ASP A 311 21.19 -13.78 12.96
C ASP A 311 19.89 -13.76 13.81
N PRO A 312 19.91 -13.32 15.08
CA PRO A 312 18.72 -13.20 15.92
C PRO A 312 17.64 -12.26 15.34
N HIS A 313 17.97 -11.51 14.28
CA HIS A 313 17.04 -10.70 13.49
C HIS A 313 16.62 -11.36 12.15
N ALA A 314 17.13 -12.55 11.82
CA ALA A 314 16.63 -13.32 10.70
C ALA A 314 15.19 -13.73 10.98
N THR A 315 14.29 -13.50 10.04
CA THR A 315 12.87 -13.94 10.08
C THR A 315 12.84 -15.42 10.53
N PRO A 316 11.92 -15.83 11.42
CA PRO A 316 11.82 -17.22 11.82
C PRO A 316 11.34 -18.10 10.65
N GLY A 317 12.23 -18.42 9.74
CA GLY A 317 12.19 -19.65 9.00
C GLY A 317 12.60 -20.74 9.97
N GLY A 318 11.79 -21.80 10.07
CA GLY A 318 11.97 -22.83 11.05
C GLY A 318 13.40 -23.42 11.10
N PRO A 319 13.75 -24.16 12.15
CA PRO A 319 15.09 -24.66 12.35
C PRO A 319 15.55 -25.41 11.10
N ALA A 320 16.76 -25.07 10.61
CA ALA A 320 17.44 -25.86 9.60
C ALA A 320 17.44 -27.31 10.12
N HIS A 321 16.63 -28.17 9.53
CA HIS A 321 16.69 -29.59 9.85
C HIS A 321 18.04 -30.10 9.36
N PRO A 322 18.88 -30.68 10.24
CA PRO A 322 20.09 -31.35 9.80
C PRO A 322 19.69 -32.43 8.79
N PRO A 323 20.46 -32.61 7.71
CA PRO A 323 20.20 -33.67 6.76
C PRO A 323 20.13 -35.00 7.54
N ALA A 324 19.09 -35.79 7.25
CA ALA A 324 18.94 -37.11 7.85
C ALA A 324 20.23 -37.89 7.61
N GLY A 325 20.96 -38.20 8.69
CA GLY A 325 22.20 -38.91 8.61
C GLY A 325 22.01 -40.31 8.01
N HIS A 326 22.84 -40.64 7.05
CA HIS A 326 23.21 -41.99 6.66
C HIS A 326 24.70 -42.15 6.79
#